data_d13f1c95b5a1264f66909b11bfde54f7
#
_entry.id   d13f1c95b5a1264f66909b11bfde54f7
#
_cell.length_a   1.000
_cell.length_b   1.000
_cell.length_c   1.000
_cell.angle_alpha   90.00
_cell.angle_beta   90.00
_cell.angle_gamma   90.00
#
_symmetry.space_group_name_H-M   'P 1'
#
loop_
_entity.id
_entity.type
_entity.pdbx_description
1 polymer ?
#
loop_
_entity_poly.entity_id
_entity_poly.type
_entity_poly.pdbx_seq_one_letter_code
_entity_poly.pdbx_strand_id
1 'polypeptide(L)'
;MQNNTKQEILEKIAQAKTIQIAGHTNPDGDAIGACLAFGLALEKAGKDVTVLLEHYAPKYDVIPGKHLVKEAAAKADLFLALDCGDEGRLGAAADWFHKADVTINIDHHSSNTYYGQYNYVEGESSSTSEIVYGFLEGNYPVDKDMAAGLYAGLIYDTGGFRHSSTSPNTMRVAGALMETGIPFTDIYNRFFDSRSFSEMKIMGQALENAKLYFDGKVVCATITSAEIAACNGTNKELDAIINYLKGVQGAEVACFLYEKMETEVKASFRGADGRDVCALAQKFGGGGHVKAAGCTIAAPIDKAKEMVLAEIEKML
;
A
#
# COMPACT_ATOMS: atom_id res chain seq x y z
N MET A 1 11.41 8.34 21.49
CA MET A 1 12.24 9.10 20.53
C MET A 1 11.42 10.32 20.12
N GLN A 2 12.05 11.40 19.66
CA GLN A 2 11.36 12.67 19.41
C GLN A 2 11.55 13.05 17.94
N ASN A 3 10.50 13.62 17.33
CA ASN A 3 10.59 14.20 16.01
C ASN A 3 11.56 15.38 15.98
N ASN A 4 12.27 15.50 14.87
CA ASN A 4 12.92 16.76 14.50
C ASN A 4 11.87 17.75 13.96
N THR A 5 12.20 19.02 14.00
CA THR A 5 11.35 20.03 13.38
C THR A 5 11.44 19.98 11.85
N LYS A 6 10.37 20.37 11.18
CA LYS A 6 10.36 20.50 9.71
C LYS A 6 11.50 21.41 9.23
N GLN A 7 11.80 22.49 9.96
CA GLN A 7 12.86 23.41 9.63
C GLN A 7 14.25 22.74 9.68
N GLU A 8 14.55 21.93 10.72
CA GLU A 8 15.81 21.20 10.83
C GLU A 8 15.99 20.23 9.65
N ILE A 9 14.93 19.52 9.25
CA ILE A 9 14.95 18.63 8.09
C ILE A 9 15.26 19.41 6.80
N LEU A 10 14.55 20.52 6.56
CA LEU A 10 14.76 21.37 5.37
C LEU A 10 16.17 21.94 5.32
N GLU A 11 16.77 22.31 6.44
CA GLU A 11 18.15 22.80 6.52
C GLU A 11 19.15 21.71 6.11
N LYS A 12 18.93 20.44 6.52
CA LYS A 12 19.77 19.32 6.09
C LYS A 12 19.65 19.06 4.59
N ILE A 13 18.42 19.08 4.07
CA ILE A 13 18.16 18.94 2.64
C ILE A 13 18.83 20.08 1.85
N ALA A 14 18.75 21.31 2.35
CA ALA A 14 19.37 22.47 1.67
C ALA A 14 20.90 22.34 1.55
N GLN A 15 21.58 21.80 2.58
CA GLN A 15 23.03 21.61 2.64
C GLN A 15 23.54 20.52 1.69
N ALA A 16 22.75 19.48 1.44
CA ALA A 16 23.13 18.35 0.60
C ALA A 16 23.16 18.73 -0.89
N LYS A 17 24.13 18.19 -1.64
CA LYS A 17 24.21 18.29 -3.10
C LYS A 17 23.71 17.03 -3.78
N THR A 18 24.10 15.87 -3.25
CA THR A 18 23.69 14.55 -3.72
C THR A 18 22.71 13.95 -2.74
N ILE A 19 21.55 13.48 -3.24
CA ILE A 19 20.45 12.96 -2.41
C ILE A 19 20.00 11.62 -2.96
N GLN A 20 19.95 10.62 -2.11
CA GLN A 20 19.29 9.34 -2.37
C GLN A 20 17.96 9.29 -1.65
N ILE A 21 16.94 8.77 -2.31
CA ILE A 21 15.58 8.62 -1.75
C ILE A 21 15.17 7.18 -1.91
N ALA A 22 14.63 6.56 -0.87
CA ALA A 22 14.04 5.22 -0.95
C ALA A 22 12.74 5.13 -0.17
N GLY A 23 11.83 4.31 -0.66
CA GLY A 23 10.67 3.82 0.08
C GLY A 23 10.89 2.40 0.60
N HIS A 24 9.82 1.77 1.06
CA HIS A 24 9.88 0.39 1.54
C HIS A 24 9.96 -0.65 0.39
N THR A 25 10.41 -1.88 0.72
CA THR A 25 10.34 -3.05 -0.19
C THR A 25 8.91 -3.32 -0.62
N ASN A 26 8.73 -3.80 -1.87
CA ASN A 26 7.42 -3.93 -2.51
C ASN A 26 6.64 -2.60 -2.48
N PRO A 27 7.18 -1.53 -3.06
CA PRO A 27 6.64 -0.19 -2.90
C PRO A 27 5.24 -0.08 -3.50
N ASP A 28 4.40 0.62 -2.78
CA ASP A 28 3.01 0.89 -3.16
C ASP A 28 2.82 2.31 -3.70
N GLY A 29 1.57 2.77 -3.82
CA GLY A 29 1.26 4.07 -4.39
C GLY A 29 1.77 5.23 -3.56
N ASP A 30 1.84 5.11 -2.22
CA ASP A 30 2.33 6.18 -1.35
C ASP A 30 3.86 6.23 -1.35
N ALA A 31 4.54 5.11 -1.15
CA ALA A 31 5.99 5.05 -1.23
C ALA A 31 6.52 5.58 -2.57
N ILE A 32 5.93 5.15 -3.70
CA ILE A 32 6.33 5.60 -5.04
C ILE A 32 6.01 7.09 -5.23
N GLY A 33 4.80 7.51 -4.87
CA GLY A 33 4.33 8.88 -5.04
C GLY A 33 5.15 9.88 -4.24
N ALA A 34 5.39 9.61 -2.96
CA ALA A 34 6.21 10.43 -2.07
C ALA A 34 7.65 10.53 -2.57
N CYS A 35 8.29 9.38 -2.89
CA CYS A 35 9.67 9.34 -3.35
C CYS A 35 9.87 10.12 -4.66
N LEU A 36 9.01 9.89 -5.67
CA LEU A 36 9.15 10.53 -6.97
C LEU A 36 8.80 12.01 -6.92
N ALA A 37 7.75 12.40 -6.20
CA ALA A 37 7.38 13.81 -6.09
C ALA A 37 8.42 14.62 -5.34
N PHE A 38 8.95 14.12 -4.22
CA PHE A 38 10.02 14.81 -3.51
C PHE A 38 11.30 14.85 -4.35
N GLY A 39 11.62 13.74 -5.02
CA GLY A 39 12.77 13.67 -5.93
C GLY A 39 12.69 14.72 -7.04
N LEU A 40 11.56 14.88 -7.71
CA LEU A 40 11.32 15.91 -8.73
C LEU A 40 11.49 17.32 -8.18
N ALA A 41 10.99 17.59 -6.96
CA ALA A 41 11.16 18.91 -6.33
C ALA A 41 12.64 19.23 -6.08
N LEU A 42 13.39 18.25 -5.57
CA LEU A 42 14.82 18.43 -5.27
C LEU A 42 15.67 18.51 -6.53
N GLU A 43 15.37 17.71 -7.56
CA GLU A 43 16.02 17.82 -8.88
C GLU A 43 15.84 19.22 -9.47
N LYS A 44 14.61 19.76 -9.45
CA LYS A 44 14.32 21.13 -9.92
C LYS A 44 14.99 22.21 -9.08
N ALA A 45 15.26 21.93 -7.82
CA ALA A 45 16.08 22.79 -6.95
C ALA A 45 17.59 22.65 -7.20
N GLY A 46 18.00 21.90 -8.22
CA GLY A 46 19.41 21.74 -8.64
C GLY A 46 20.19 20.70 -7.84
N LYS A 47 19.53 19.78 -7.14
CA LYS A 47 20.17 18.66 -6.46
C LYS A 47 20.40 17.50 -7.43
N ASP A 48 21.45 16.71 -7.21
CA ASP A 48 21.65 15.43 -7.89
C ASP A 48 20.89 14.35 -7.12
N VAL A 49 19.78 13.85 -7.73
CA VAL A 49 18.84 12.97 -7.06
C VAL A 49 18.84 11.58 -7.69
N THR A 50 18.89 10.56 -6.87
CA THR A 50 18.69 9.17 -7.24
C THR A 50 17.59 8.57 -6.35
N VAL A 51 16.55 8.02 -6.97
CA VAL A 51 15.47 7.31 -6.27
C VAL A 51 15.71 5.80 -6.37
N LEU A 52 15.78 5.14 -5.23
CA LEU A 52 16.04 3.71 -5.09
C LEU A 52 14.72 3.01 -4.78
N LEU A 53 14.04 2.55 -5.81
CA LEU A 53 12.80 1.78 -5.69
C LEU A 53 12.98 0.39 -6.30
N GLU A 54 12.45 -0.63 -5.63
CA GLU A 54 12.32 -1.96 -6.21
C GLU A 54 11.35 -1.93 -7.41
N HIS A 55 11.36 -3.03 -8.18
CA HIS A 55 10.42 -3.20 -9.28
C HIS A 55 8.96 -3.14 -8.76
N TYR A 56 8.16 -2.30 -9.36
CA TYR A 56 6.76 -2.10 -9.00
C TYR A 56 5.80 -2.40 -10.17
N ALA A 57 4.53 -2.57 -9.85
CA ALA A 57 3.52 -2.97 -10.83
C ALA A 57 3.26 -1.86 -11.87
N PRO A 58 2.96 -2.21 -13.15
CA PRO A 58 2.71 -1.24 -14.22
C PRO A 58 1.58 -0.24 -13.96
N LYS A 59 0.67 -0.53 -13.04
CA LYS A 59 -0.38 0.41 -12.66
C LYS A 59 0.16 1.72 -12.09
N TYR A 60 1.38 1.73 -11.54
CA TYR A 60 2.05 2.91 -11.00
C TYR A 60 2.84 3.72 -12.05
N ASP A 61 2.95 3.24 -13.30
CA ASP A 61 3.62 3.97 -14.39
C ASP A 61 2.94 5.32 -14.74
N VAL A 62 1.78 5.58 -14.19
CA VAL A 62 1.07 6.86 -14.28
C VAL A 62 1.71 7.95 -13.41
N ILE A 63 2.57 7.57 -12.44
CA ILE A 63 3.28 8.51 -11.56
C ILE A 63 4.52 9.04 -12.29
N PRO A 64 4.65 10.37 -12.46
CA PRO A 64 5.82 10.98 -13.10
C PRO A 64 7.11 10.83 -12.27
N GLY A 65 8.27 11.04 -12.92
CA GLY A 65 9.57 11.02 -12.24
C GLY A 65 10.36 9.72 -12.40
N LYS A 66 9.91 8.76 -13.20
CA LYS A 66 10.56 7.45 -13.40
C LYS A 66 12.04 7.55 -13.81
N HIS A 67 12.46 8.65 -14.46
CA HIS A 67 13.87 8.89 -14.85
C HIS A 67 14.81 9.05 -13.64
N LEU A 68 14.26 9.35 -12.45
CA LEU A 68 15.01 9.42 -11.19
C LEU A 68 15.30 8.04 -10.60
N VAL A 69 14.55 7.00 -11.00
CA VAL A 69 14.75 5.64 -10.51
C VAL A 69 15.96 5.03 -11.18
N LYS A 70 17.04 4.89 -10.41
CA LYS A 70 18.35 4.43 -10.90
C LYS A 70 19.02 3.59 -9.83
N GLU A 71 19.98 2.76 -10.24
CA GLU A 71 20.93 2.15 -9.31
C GLU A 71 21.89 3.23 -8.75
N ALA A 72 22.18 3.15 -7.46
CA ALA A 72 23.15 4.04 -6.86
C ALA A 72 24.58 3.64 -7.26
N ALA A 73 25.34 4.60 -7.77
CA ALA A 73 26.74 4.39 -8.16
C ALA A 73 27.75 4.81 -7.07
N ALA A 74 27.34 5.70 -6.16
CA ALA A 74 28.16 6.23 -5.07
C ALA A 74 27.30 6.60 -3.85
N LYS A 75 27.94 6.81 -2.70
CA LYS A 75 27.24 7.34 -1.52
C LYS A 75 26.73 8.77 -1.79
N ALA A 76 25.63 9.15 -1.13
CA ALA A 76 25.11 10.51 -1.17
C ALA A 76 25.46 11.30 0.09
N ASP A 77 25.40 12.63 0.01
CA ASP A 77 25.51 13.51 1.19
C ASP A 77 24.31 13.26 2.13
N LEU A 78 23.13 12.94 1.54
CA LEU A 78 21.91 12.74 2.30
C LEU A 78 21.08 11.59 1.74
N PHE A 79 20.51 10.78 2.64
CA PHE A 79 19.54 9.73 2.33
C PHE A 79 18.20 10.06 2.97
N LEU A 80 17.14 10.11 2.16
CA LEU A 80 15.76 10.24 2.59
C LEU A 80 15.06 8.88 2.53
N ALA A 81 14.70 8.34 3.68
CA ALA A 81 13.81 7.18 3.77
C ALA A 81 12.38 7.70 3.92
N LEU A 82 11.52 7.44 2.94
CA LEU A 82 10.14 7.88 2.89
C LEU A 82 9.20 6.69 2.98
N ASP A 83 8.12 6.83 3.74
CA ASP A 83 7.08 5.80 3.85
C ASP A 83 7.64 4.43 4.28
N CYS A 84 8.54 4.45 5.24
CA CYS A 84 9.23 3.26 5.70
C CYS A 84 9.37 3.28 7.22
N GLY A 85 8.48 2.58 7.91
CA GLY A 85 8.37 2.59 9.37
C GLY A 85 9.47 1.83 10.10
N ASP A 86 10.24 0.99 9.38
CA ASP A 86 11.32 0.16 9.94
C ASP A 86 12.46 0.04 8.95
N GLU A 87 13.70 0.13 9.43
CA GLU A 87 14.91 0.06 8.61
C GLU A 87 15.01 -1.22 7.78
N GLY A 88 14.56 -2.36 8.34
CA GLY A 88 14.58 -3.64 7.63
C GLY A 88 13.72 -3.64 6.36
N ARG A 89 12.74 -2.75 6.28
CA ARG A 89 11.91 -2.57 5.09
C ARG A 89 12.57 -1.75 3.97
N LEU A 90 13.74 -1.14 4.19
CA LEU A 90 14.52 -0.52 3.12
C LEU A 90 15.11 -1.56 2.14
N GLY A 91 15.17 -2.84 2.53
CA GLY A 91 15.72 -3.90 1.68
C GLY A 91 17.16 -3.59 1.22
N ALA A 92 17.42 -3.72 -0.07
CA ALA A 92 18.75 -3.44 -0.64
C ALA A 92 19.19 -1.96 -0.51
N ALA A 93 18.26 -1.04 -0.31
CA ALA A 93 18.60 0.39 -0.12
C ALA A 93 19.22 0.67 1.26
N ALA A 94 19.08 -0.24 2.25
CA ALA A 94 19.68 -0.09 3.57
C ALA A 94 21.21 0.08 3.52
N ASP A 95 21.90 -0.59 2.61
CA ASP A 95 23.34 -0.44 2.44
C ASP A 95 23.76 0.99 2.05
N TRP A 96 22.92 1.69 1.30
CA TRP A 96 23.15 3.08 0.91
C TRP A 96 22.75 4.05 2.01
N PHE A 97 21.69 3.72 2.76
CA PHE A 97 21.29 4.46 3.95
C PHE A 97 22.45 4.55 4.97
N HIS A 98 23.10 3.44 5.27
CA HIS A 98 24.25 3.41 6.20
C HIS A 98 25.51 4.11 5.67
N LYS A 99 25.67 4.26 4.35
CA LYS A 99 26.82 4.93 3.76
C LYS A 99 26.65 6.44 3.66
N ALA A 100 25.42 6.96 3.69
CA ALA A 100 25.15 8.39 3.56
C ALA A 100 25.73 9.19 4.75
N ASP A 101 26.09 10.43 4.52
CA ASP A 101 26.64 11.30 5.57
C ASP A 101 25.53 11.75 6.55
N VAL A 102 24.32 11.96 6.03
CA VAL A 102 23.12 12.29 6.81
C VAL A 102 21.97 11.38 6.40
N THR A 103 21.23 10.86 7.39
CA THR A 103 20.05 10.04 7.15
C THR A 103 18.80 10.67 7.75
N ILE A 104 17.73 10.74 6.98
CA ILE A 104 16.43 11.29 7.38
C ILE A 104 15.35 10.25 7.10
N ASN A 105 14.46 10.03 8.07
CA ASN A 105 13.24 9.25 7.88
C ASN A 105 12.02 10.17 7.99
N ILE A 106 11.15 10.15 6.98
CA ILE A 106 9.86 10.85 6.97
C ILE A 106 8.76 9.82 6.73
N ASP A 107 7.82 9.70 7.65
CA ASP A 107 6.88 8.59 7.65
C ASP A 107 5.56 8.93 8.36
N HIS A 108 4.49 8.19 8.04
CA HIS A 108 3.20 8.31 8.70
C HIS A 108 2.81 7.08 9.54
N HIS A 109 3.65 6.05 9.58
CA HIS A 109 3.33 4.85 10.35
C HIS A 109 3.51 5.09 11.86
N SER A 110 2.46 4.87 12.65
CA SER A 110 2.51 4.97 14.12
C SER A 110 3.46 3.95 14.77
N SER A 111 3.79 2.88 14.05
CA SER A 111 4.76 1.85 14.47
C SER A 111 6.21 2.18 14.10
N ASN A 112 6.49 3.39 13.61
CA ASN A 112 7.84 3.80 13.19
C ASN A 112 8.88 3.64 14.29
N THR A 113 10.06 3.15 13.94
CA THR A 113 11.16 2.87 14.89
C THR A 113 12.14 4.03 15.07
N TYR A 114 11.96 5.15 14.33
CA TYR A 114 12.80 6.36 14.40
C TYR A 114 14.30 6.05 14.15
N TYR A 115 14.60 5.33 13.10
CA TYR A 115 15.92 4.80 12.78
C TYR A 115 16.84 5.78 12.04
N GLY A 116 16.33 6.89 11.54
CA GLY A 116 17.12 7.97 10.92
C GLY A 116 17.91 8.77 11.97
N GLN A 117 18.98 9.43 11.55
CA GLN A 117 19.63 10.46 12.37
C GLN A 117 18.66 11.63 12.65
N TYR A 118 17.83 11.94 11.67
CA TYR A 118 16.71 12.88 11.77
C TYR A 118 15.42 12.15 11.43
N ASN A 119 14.35 12.42 12.18
CA ASN A 119 13.08 11.73 11.99
C ASN A 119 11.93 12.73 12.04
N TYR A 120 10.98 12.58 11.12
CA TYR A 120 9.74 13.32 11.09
C TYR A 120 8.58 12.36 10.85
N VAL A 121 7.89 11.98 11.91
CA VAL A 121 6.85 10.94 11.90
C VAL A 121 5.53 11.55 12.36
N GLU A 122 4.52 11.52 11.49
CA GLU A 122 3.17 12.00 11.78
C GLU A 122 2.13 10.88 11.63
N GLY A 123 1.93 10.09 12.69
CA GLY A 123 1.00 8.95 12.69
C GLY A 123 -0.48 9.30 12.45
N GLU A 124 -0.86 10.57 12.57
CA GLU A 124 -2.21 11.06 12.27
C GLU A 124 -2.37 11.51 10.81
N SER A 125 -1.29 11.61 10.06
CA SER A 125 -1.34 11.93 8.62
C SER A 125 -1.88 10.75 7.83
N SER A 126 -2.66 11.02 6.78
CA SER A 126 -3.30 9.97 5.99
C SER A 126 -2.33 9.16 5.14
N SER A 127 -1.16 9.74 4.84
CA SER A 127 -0.11 9.16 3.99
C SER A 127 1.20 9.94 4.15
N THR A 128 2.30 9.33 3.78
CA THR A 128 3.60 10.03 3.67
C THR A 128 3.57 11.09 2.57
N SER A 129 2.81 10.89 1.50
CA SER A 129 2.58 11.92 0.46
C SER A 129 1.93 13.18 1.01
N GLU A 130 1.00 13.08 1.98
CA GLU A 130 0.43 14.25 2.66
C GLU A 130 1.52 15.03 3.42
N ILE A 131 2.41 14.32 4.13
CA ILE A 131 3.52 14.93 4.86
C ILE A 131 4.49 15.60 3.88
N VAL A 132 4.87 14.91 2.78
CA VAL A 132 5.76 15.45 1.75
C VAL A 132 5.17 16.71 1.14
N TYR A 133 3.86 16.75 0.82
CA TYR A 133 3.21 17.99 0.39
C TYR A 133 3.47 19.12 1.38
N GLY A 134 3.30 18.86 2.68
CA GLY A 134 3.61 19.83 3.72
C GLY A 134 5.07 20.31 3.72
N PHE A 135 6.05 19.50 3.33
CA PHE A 135 7.44 19.93 3.13
C PHE A 135 7.61 20.80 1.89
N LEU A 136 6.86 20.52 0.83
CA LEU A 136 6.95 21.28 -0.42
C LEU A 136 6.22 22.63 -0.34
N GLU A 137 5.05 22.66 0.30
CA GLU A 137 4.19 23.85 0.42
C GLU A 137 4.99 25.04 1.01
N GLY A 138 5.12 26.10 0.25
CA GLY A 138 5.84 27.32 0.65
C GLY A 138 7.37 27.24 0.53
N ASN A 139 7.97 26.07 0.26
CA ASN A 139 9.42 25.90 0.11
C ASN A 139 9.83 25.58 -1.33
N TYR A 140 9.00 24.83 -2.05
CA TYR A 140 9.23 24.41 -3.44
C TYR A 140 7.97 24.65 -4.27
N PRO A 141 8.06 25.18 -5.49
CA PRO A 141 6.88 25.31 -6.35
C PRO A 141 6.43 23.92 -6.80
N VAL A 142 5.25 23.51 -6.30
CA VAL A 142 4.64 22.22 -6.66
C VAL A 142 4.00 22.35 -8.03
N ASP A 143 4.55 21.64 -9.01
CA ASP A 143 3.98 21.57 -10.34
C ASP A 143 3.10 20.32 -10.55
N LYS A 144 2.58 20.19 -11.77
CA LYS A 144 1.68 19.12 -12.16
C LYS A 144 2.25 17.71 -11.95
N ASP A 145 3.55 17.52 -12.21
CA ASP A 145 4.19 16.20 -12.11
C ASP A 145 4.39 15.78 -10.66
N MET A 146 4.87 16.70 -9.82
CA MET A 146 4.96 16.48 -8.37
C MET A 146 3.56 16.23 -7.76
N ALA A 147 2.60 17.07 -8.14
CA ALA A 147 1.22 16.97 -7.66
C ALA A 147 0.58 15.62 -8.05
N ALA A 148 0.84 15.11 -9.25
CA ALA A 148 0.33 13.81 -9.68
C ALA A 148 0.89 12.67 -8.82
N GLY A 149 2.19 12.69 -8.46
CA GLY A 149 2.80 11.73 -7.56
C GLY A 149 2.21 11.78 -6.16
N LEU A 150 2.12 12.97 -5.55
CA LEU A 150 1.54 13.16 -4.22
C LEU A 150 0.06 12.76 -4.18
N TYR A 151 -0.72 13.11 -5.21
CA TYR A 151 -2.11 12.72 -5.29
C TYR A 151 -2.28 11.20 -5.39
N ALA A 152 -1.41 10.54 -6.15
CA ALA A 152 -1.40 9.09 -6.28
C ALA A 152 -1.18 8.40 -4.92
N GLY A 153 -0.21 8.84 -4.13
CA GLY A 153 0.02 8.32 -2.78
C GLY A 153 -1.16 8.60 -1.85
N LEU A 154 -1.64 9.84 -1.84
CA LEU A 154 -2.75 10.26 -0.99
C LEU A 154 -4.01 9.40 -1.20
N ILE A 155 -4.41 9.16 -2.47
CA ILE A 155 -5.59 8.33 -2.76
C ILE A 155 -5.34 6.86 -2.50
N TYR A 156 -4.09 6.39 -2.64
CA TYR A 156 -3.76 4.98 -2.40
C TYR A 156 -4.01 4.62 -0.94
N ASP A 157 -3.42 5.33 -0.01
CA ASP A 157 -3.50 5.06 1.42
C ASP A 157 -4.86 5.39 2.05
N THR A 158 -5.58 6.33 1.46
CA THR A 158 -6.96 6.63 1.87
C THR A 158 -8.00 5.72 1.21
N GLY A 159 -7.58 4.81 0.31
CA GLY A 159 -8.49 3.98 -0.47
C GLY A 159 -9.46 4.81 -1.31
N GLY A 160 -9.00 5.91 -1.89
CA GLY A 160 -9.84 6.88 -2.58
C GLY A 160 -10.74 7.66 -1.62
N PHE A 161 -10.20 8.08 -0.49
CA PHE A 161 -10.87 8.85 0.57
C PHE A 161 -11.96 8.10 1.35
N ARG A 162 -11.91 6.75 1.37
CA ARG A 162 -12.88 5.91 2.08
C ARG A 162 -12.40 5.40 3.43
N HIS A 163 -11.09 5.47 3.69
CA HIS A 163 -10.52 5.00 4.96
C HIS A 163 -10.66 6.07 6.05
N SER A 164 -10.68 5.64 7.31
CA SER A 164 -10.81 6.51 8.48
C SER A 164 -9.61 7.44 8.70
N SER A 165 -8.49 7.19 8.04
CA SER A 165 -7.32 8.07 7.99
C SER A 165 -7.58 9.36 7.21
N THR A 166 -8.64 9.42 6.38
CA THR A 166 -9.01 10.63 5.63
C THR A 166 -9.45 11.74 6.59
N SER A 167 -8.74 12.86 6.58
CA SER A 167 -8.96 14.02 7.43
C SER A 167 -9.38 15.26 6.61
N PRO A 168 -9.85 16.35 7.25
CA PRO A 168 -10.04 17.62 6.57
C PRO A 168 -8.75 18.15 5.91
N ASN A 169 -7.56 17.88 6.50
CA ASN A 169 -6.29 18.25 5.90
C ASN A 169 -6.00 17.45 4.64
N THR A 170 -6.27 16.14 4.65
CA THR A 170 -6.18 15.26 3.47
C THR A 170 -6.97 15.84 2.28
N MET A 171 -8.21 16.26 2.53
CA MET A 171 -9.08 16.85 1.50
C MET A 171 -8.57 18.21 1.02
N ARG A 172 -8.01 19.04 1.90
CA ARG A 172 -7.38 20.33 1.54
C ARG A 172 -6.18 20.09 0.62
N VAL A 173 -5.31 19.17 1.00
CA VAL A 173 -4.13 18.80 0.19
C VAL A 173 -4.58 18.24 -1.17
N ALA A 174 -5.53 17.33 -1.21
CA ALA A 174 -6.08 16.82 -2.47
C ALA A 174 -6.60 17.93 -3.37
N GLY A 175 -7.35 18.90 -2.82
CA GLY A 175 -7.85 20.05 -3.55
C GLY A 175 -6.71 20.90 -4.15
N ALA A 176 -5.69 21.22 -3.34
CA ALA A 176 -4.53 21.98 -3.79
C ALA A 176 -3.74 21.26 -4.91
N LEU A 177 -3.58 19.94 -4.79
CA LEU A 177 -2.95 19.14 -5.84
C LEU A 177 -3.77 19.15 -7.15
N MET A 178 -5.10 19.06 -7.05
CA MET A 178 -6.00 19.13 -8.23
C MET A 178 -5.96 20.49 -8.92
N GLU A 179 -5.75 21.60 -8.19
CA GLU A 179 -5.62 22.95 -8.76
C GLU A 179 -4.44 23.08 -9.74
N THR A 180 -3.41 22.22 -9.64
CA THR A 180 -2.30 22.19 -10.60
C THR A 180 -2.70 21.59 -11.96
N GLY A 181 -3.92 21.07 -12.11
CA GLY A 181 -4.43 20.49 -13.35
C GLY A 181 -3.97 19.05 -13.59
N ILE A 182 -3.70 18.26 -12.54
CA ILE A 182 -3.38 16.84 -12.68
C ILE A 182 -4.54 16.04 -13.33
N PRO A 183 -4.24 14.95 -14.03
CA PRO A 183 -5.27 14.07 -14.57
C PRO A 183 -5.82 13.15 -13.45
N PHE A 184 -6.43 13.73 -12.42
CA PHE A 184 -6.81 13.03 -11.19
C PHE A 184 -7.76 11.85 -11.44
N THR A 185 -8.64 11.96 -12.42
CA THR A 185 -9.56 10.88 -12.81
C THR A 185 -8.79 9.68 -13.38
N ASP A 186 -7.79 9.93 -14.23
CA ASP A 186 -7.00 8.87 -14.85
C ASP A 186 -6.14 8.15 -13.79
N ILE A 187 -5.57 8.90 -12.84
CA ILE A 187 -4.81 8.34 -11.71
C ILE A 187 -5.74 7.45 -10.86
N TYR A 188 -6.93 7.96 -10.51
CA TYR A 188 -7.91 7.21 -9.72
C TYR A 188 -8.33 5.92 -10.42
N ASN A 189 -8.74 6.02 -11.68
CA ASN A 189 -9.19 4.88 -12.47
C ASN A 189 -8.09 3.81 -12.59
N ARG A 190 -6.84 4.24 -12.76
CA ARG A 190 -5.72 3.31 -12.85
C ARG A 190 -5.53 2.48 -11.59
N PHE A 191 -5.76 3.06 -10.41
CA PHE A 191 -5.56 2.37 -9.14
C PHE A 191 -6.75 1.53 -8.70
N PHE A 192 -7.98 2.01 -8.96
CA PHE A 192 -9.18 1.43 -8.37
C PHE A 192 -10.14 0.77 -9.36
N ASP A 193 -10.20 1.27 -10.60
CA ASP A 193 -11.20 0.84 -11.56
C ASP A 193 -10.63 0.09 -12.78
N SER A 194 -9.32 0.19 -13.04
CA SER A 194 -8.69 -0.52 -14.15
C SER A 194 -8.45 -1.99 -13.80
N ARG A 195 -9.10 -2.88 -14.53
CA ARG A 195 -8.97 -4.34 -14.40
C ARG A 195 -8.77 -4.99 -15.74
N SER A 196 -8.06 -6.12 -15.78
CA SER A 196 -8.00 -6.96 -16.96
C SER A 196 -9.36 -7.63 -17.21
N PHE A 197 -9.61 -8.04 -18.44
CA PHE A 197 -10.83 -8.78 -18.73
C PHE A 197 -10.86 -10.14 -18.03
N SER A 198 -9.71 -10.80 -17.88
CA SER A 198 -9.56 -12.03 -17.09
C SER A 198 -9.90 -11.79 -15.61
N GLU A 199 -9.40 -10.71 -14.99
CA GLU A 199 -9.75 -10.33 -13.62
C GLU A 199 -11.26 -10.14 -13.43
N MET A 200 -11.92 -9.44 -14.37
CA MET A 200 -13.37 -9.27 -14.35
C MET A 200 -14.13 -10.59 -14.45
N LYS A 201 -13.66 -11.51 -15.30
CA LYS A 201 -14.27 -12.85 -15.45
C LYS A 201 -14.09 -13.71 -14.20
N ILE A 202 -12.88 -13.71 -13.62
CA ILE A 202 -12.58 -14.43 -12.38
C ILE A 202 -13.42 -13.89 -11.23
N MET A 203 -13.52 -12.56 -11.11
CA MET A 203 -14.37 -11.93 -10.11
C MET A 203 -15.84 -12.35 -10.26
N GLY A 204 -16.38 -12.31 -11.49
CA GLY A 204 -17.75 -12.76 -11.76
C GLY A 204 -17.97 -14.20 -11.33
N GLN A 205 -17.07 -15.12 -11.69
CA GLN A 205 -17.14 -16.53 -11.30
C GLN A 205 -17.07 -16.72 -9.79
N ALA A 206 -16.14 -16.05 -9.10
CA ALA A 206 -16.00 -16.15 -7.66
C ALA A 206 -17.22 -15.60 -6.90
N LEU A 207 -17.82 -14.51 -7.40
CA LEU A 207 -19.05 -13.95 -6.81
C LEU A 207 -20.28 -14.83 -7.06
N GLU A 208 -20.37 -15.51 -8.22
CA GLU A 208 -21.41 -16.52 -8.48
C GLU A 208 -21.29 -17.72 -7.54
N ASN A 209 -20.08 -18.13 -7.20
CA ASN A 209 -19.81 -19.21 -6.25
C ASN A 209 -20.05 -18.80 -4.78
N ALA A 210 -20.28 -17.51 -4.49
CA ALA A 210 -20.48 -17.03 -3.12
C ALA A 210 -21.77 -17.56 -2.50
N LYS A 211 -21.68 -17.98 -1.25
CA LYS A 211 -22.82 -18.48 -0.46
C LYS A 211 -22.85 -17.86 0.92
N LEU A 212 -24.06 -17.70 1.45
CA LEU A 212 -24.29 -17.28 2.82
C LEU A 212 -24.41 -18.51 3.73
N TYR A 213 -23.87 -18.40 4.93
CA TYR A 213 -23.88 -19.41 5.99
C TYR A 213 -24.30 -18.78 7.32
N PHE A 214 -24.78 -19.60 8.26
CA PHE A 214 -25.11 -19.19 9.63
C PHE A 214 -26.08 -17.99 9.66
N ASP A 215 -27.24 -18.17 9.04
CA ASP A 215 -28.31 -17.16 8.93
C ASP A 215 -27.83 -15.82 8.31
N GLY A 216 -26.90 -15.90 7.35
CA GLY A 216 -26.39 -14.74 6.63
C GLY A 216 -25.23 -14.01 7.31
N LYS A 217 -24.79 -14.46 8.49
CA LYS A 217 -23.66 -13.85 9.21
C LYS A 217 -22.30 -14.09 8.55
N VAL A 218 -22.19 -15.08 7.68
CA VAL A 218 -20.95 -15.40 6.98
C VAL A 218 -21.20 -15.47 5.48
N VAL A 219 -20.38 -14.77 4.71
CA VAL A 219 -20.29 -14.95 3.27
C VAL A 219 -18.98 -15.65 2.92
N CYS A 220 -19.08 -16.73 2.15
CA CYS A 220 -17.90 -17.47 1.70
C CYS A 220 -17.97 -17.71 0.20
N ALA A 221 -16.89 -17.38 -0.51
CA ALA A 221 -16.72 -17.71 -1.91
C ALA A 221 -15.48 -18.60 -2.09
N THR A 222 -15.56 -19.48 -3.08
CA THR A 222 -14.43 -20.34 -3.48
C THR A 222 -14.22 -20.25 -4.97
N ILE A 223 -12.97 -20.42 -5.42
CA ILE A 223 -12.65 -20.59 -6.84
C ILE A 223 -11.52 -21.61 -7.01
N THR A 224 -11.71 -22.53 -7.96
CA THR A 224 -10.72 -23.57 -8.29
C THR A 224 -9.70 -23.07 -9.31
N SER A 225 -8.54 -23.74 -9.38
CA SER A 225 -7.54 -23.48 -10.41
C SER A 225 -8.09 -23.67 -11.82
N ALA A 226 -8.99 -24.63 -12.02
CA ALA A 226 -9.65 -24.88 -13.30
C ALA A 226 -10.56 -23.71 -13.72
N GLU A 227 -11.35 -23.14 -12.79
CA GLU A 227 -12.19 -21.97 -13.05
C GLU A 227 -11.34 -20.73 -13.36
N ILE A 228 -10.23 -20.51 -12.65
CA ILE A 228 -9.30 -19.42 -12.92
C ILE A 228 -8.71 -19.57 -14.34
N ALA A 229 -8.26 -20.78 -14.70
CA ALA A 229 -7.72 -21.05 -16.03
C ALA A 229 -8.78 -20.87 -17.13
N ALA A 230 -10.03 -21.27 -16.90
CA ALA A 230 -11.15 -21.06 -17.82
C ALA A 230 -11.43 -19.56 -18.10
N CYS A 231 -11.06 -18.68 -17.16
CA CYS A 231 -11.13 -17.24 -17.32
C CYS A 231 -9.88 -16.63 -18.00
N ASN A 232 -8.90 -17.44 -18.42
CA ASN A 232 -7.60 -17.02 -18.94
C ASN A 232 -6.80 -16.16 -17.96
N GLY A 233 -6.92 -16.40 -16.66
CA GLY A 233 -6.25 -15.63 -15.62
C GLY A 233 -5.31 -16.45 -14.75
N THR A 234 -4.82 -15.82 -13.72
CA THR A 234 -3.85 -16.38 -12.76
C THR A 234 -4.23 -16.00 -11.33
N ASN A 235 -3.56 -16.61 -10.36
CA ASN A 235 -3.75 -16.29 -8.92
C ASN A 235 -3.36 -14.84 -8.54
N LYS A 236 -2.73 -14.07 -9.43
CA LYS A 236 -2.37 -12.66 -9.20
C LYS A 236 -3.57 -11.71 -9.34
N GLU A 237 -4.70 -12.18 -9.88
CA GLU A 237 -5.89 -11.39 -10.20
C GLU A 237 -7.02 -11.57 -9.16
N LEU A 238 -6.72 -12.12 -7.97
CA LEU A 238 -7.73 -12.54 -6.98
C LEU A 238 -7.93 -11.56 -5.81
N ASP A 239 -6.99 -10.63 -5.59
CA ASP A 239 -6.91 -9.83 -4.35
C ASP A 239 -8.12 -8.93 -4.10
N ALA A 240 -8.82 -8.48 -5.14
CA ALA A 240 -9.98 -7.61 -5.00
C ALA A 240 -11.25 -8.33 -4.49
N ILE A 241 -11.38 -9.64 -4.70
CA ILE A 241 -12.62 -10.40 -4.48
C ILE A 241 -13.09 -10.32 -3.01
N ILE A 242 -12.17 -10.51 -2.07
CA ILE A 242 -12.49 -10.48 -0.63
C ILE A 242 -13.10 -9.14 -0.18
N ASN A 243 -12.76 -8.04 -0.85
CA ASN A 243 -13.29 -6.72 -0.51
C ASN A 243 -14.74 -6.55 -0.96
N TYR A 244 -15.16 -7.23 -2.04
CA TYR A 244 -16.57 -7.29 -2.43
C TYR A 244 -17.39 -8.12 -1.47
N LEU A 245 -16.87 -9.27 -1.06
CA LEU A 245 -17.53 -10.14 -0.07
C LEU A 245 -17.71 -9.43 1.28
N LYS A 246 -16.70 -8.67 1.74
CA LYS A 246 -16.79 -7.86 2.96
C LYS A 246 -17.97 -6.86 2.92
N GLY A 247 -18.39 -6.43 1.74
CA GLY A 247 -19.48 -5.48 1.56
C GLY A 247 -20.88 -6.09 1.65
N VAL A 248 -21.03 -7.39 1.84
CA VAL A 248 -22.33 -8.06 1.95
C VAL A 248 -23.04 -7.65 3.24
N GLN A 249 -24.22 -7.06 3.10
CA GLN A 249 -25.02 -6.55 4.21
C GLN A 249 -25.40 -7.70 5.16
N GLY A 250 -25.16 -7.52 6.46
CA GLY A 250 -25.46 -8.50 7.50
C GLY A 250 -24.34 -9.53 7.73
N ALA A 251 -23.36 -9.64 6.85
CA ALA A 251 -22.24 -10.53 7.06
C ALA A 251 -21.26 -9.95 8.11
N GLU A 252 -20.97 -10.74 9.13
CA GLU A 252 -20.00 -10.43 10.19
C GLU A 252 -18.58 -10.94 9.83
N VAL A 253 -18.50 -12.00 9.02
CA VAL A 253 -17.26 -12.57 8.50
C VAL A 253 -17.39 -12.82 7.00
N ALA A 254 -16.41 -12.35 6.24
CA ALA A 254 -16.24 -12.70 4.84
C ALA A 254 -15.00 -13.59 4.68
N CYS A 255 -15.12 -14.68 3.91
CA CYS A 255 -14.01 -15.54 3.55
C CYS A 255 -13.97 -15.81 2.05
N PHE A 256 -12.75 -15.81 1.52
CA PHE A 256 -12.47 -16.15 0.13
C PHE A 256 -11.37 -17.19 0.09
N LEU A 257 -11.66 -18.33 -0.53
CA LEU A 257 -10.73 -19.45 -0.66
C LEU A 257 -10.43 -19.70 -2.14
N TYR A 258 -9.16 -19.88 -2.48
CA TYR A 258 -8.79 -20.30 -3.81
C TYR A 258 -7.73 -21.39 -3.82
N GLU A 259 -7.82 -22.27 -4.80
CA GLU A 259 -6.81 -23.29 -5.04
C GLU A 259 -5.52 -22.66 -5.52
N LYS A 260 -4.45 -22.88 -4.78
CA LYS A 260 -3.10 -22.58 -5.20
C LYS A 260 -2.46 -23.78 -5.92
N MET A 261 -2.79 -24.97 -5.41
CA MET A 261 -2.53 -26.30 -5.97
C MET A 261 -3.68 -27.22 -5.57
N GLU A 262 -3.81 -28.39 -6.17
CA GLU A 262 -4.88 -29.35 -5.91
C GLU A 262 -5.10 -29.68 -4.41
N THR A 263 -4.03 -29.64 -3.61
CA THR A 263 -4.03 -29.92 -2.18
C THR A 263 -3.58 -28.74 -1.32
N GLU A 264 -3.52 -27.53 -1.89
CA GLU A 264 -3.13 -26.32 -1.19
C GLU A 264 -4.08 -25.16 -1.53
N VAL A 265 -4.75 -24.64 -0.52
CA VAL A 265 -5.74 -23.56 -0.64
C VAL A 265 -5.28 -22.35 0.14
N LYS A 266 -5.29 -21.18 -0.48
CA LYS A 266 -5.14 -19.93 0.24
C LYS A 266 -6.51 -19.43 0.66
N ALA A 267 -6.61 -19.01 1.93
CA ALA A 267 -7.82 -18.43 2.52
C ALA A 267 -7.54 -17.00 2.97
N SER A 268 -8.42 -16.08 2.61
CA SER A 268 -8.42 -14.69 3.03
C SER A 268 -9.67 -14.39 3.84
N PHE A 269 -9.53 -13.65 4.93
CA PHE A 269 -10.62 -13.35 5.86
C PHE A 269 -10.76 -11.84 6.08
N ARG A 270 -12.03 -11.39 6.23
CA ARG A 270 -12.35 -10.05 6.72
C ARG A 270 -13.40 -10.17 7.82
N GLY A 271 -13.17 -9.49 8.95
CA GLY A 271 -14.08 -9.45 10.08
C GLY A 271 -14.73 -8.08 10.23
N ALA A 272 -16.03 -8.07 10.61
CA ALA A 272 -16.69 -6.88 11.10
C ALA A 272 -16.22 -6.56 12.53
N ASP A 273 -16.71 -5.44 13.11
CA ASP A 273 -16.41 -5.07 14.50
C ASP A 273 -16.80 -6.20 15.45
N GLY A 274 -15.89 -6.54 16.36
CA GLY A 274 -16.07 -7.63 17.31
C GLY A 274 -15.70 -9.02 16.80
N ARG A 275 -15.22 -9.18 15.55
CA ARG A 275 -14.78 -10.45 14.99
C ARG A 275 -13.27 -10.46 14.74
N ASP A 276 -12.54 -11.33 15.45
CA ASP A 276 -11.09 -11.49 15.33
C ASP A 276 -10.73 -12.57 14.30
N VAL A 277 -10.56 -12.15 13.04
CA VAL A 277 -10.15 -13.08 11.97
C VAL A 277 -8.65 -13.39 11.98
N CYS A 278 -7.84 -12.67 12.76
CA CYS A 278 -6.44 -13.04 12.97
C CYS A 278 -6.35 -14.32 13.81
N ALA A 279 -7.11 -14.39 14.90
CA ALA A 279 -7.20 -15.60 15.71
C ALA A 279 -7.73 -16.82 14.89
N LEU A 280 -8.65 -16.60 13.94
CA LEU A 280 -9.08 -17.61 13.00
C LEU A 280 -7.93 -18.09 12.11
N ALA A 281 -7.20 -17.17 11.48
CA ALA A 281 -6.09 -17.50 10.59
C ALA A 281 -4.96 -18.26 11.31
N GLN A 282 -4.67 -17.91 12.57
CA GLN A 282 -3.65 -18.55 13.39
C GLN A 282 -3.95 -20.03 13.65
N LYS A 283 -5.21 -20.45 13.69
CA LYS A 283 -5.59 -21.88 13.81
C LYS A 283 -5.12 -22.72 12.63
N PHE A 284 -4.86 -22.08 11.50
CA PHE A 284 -4.35 -22.71 10.28
C PHE A 284 -2.90 -22.32 9.98
N GLY A 285 -2.14 -21.82 10.98
CA GLY A 285 -0.75 -21.41 10.84
C GLY A 285 -0.54 -20.12 10.06
N GLY A 286 -1.61 -19.34 9.87
CA GLY A 286 -1.58 -18.03 9.23
C GLY A 286 -1.49 -16.86 10.22
N GLY A 287 -1.86 -15.65 9.75
CA GLY A 287 -1.83 -14.45 10.58
C GLY A 287 -2.40 -13.24 9.87
N GLY A 288 -2.22 -12.08 10.47
CA GLY A 288 -2.68 -10.79 9.97
C GLY A 288 -3.12 -9.87 11.09
N HIS A 289 -4.11 -9.03 10.79
CA HIS A 289 -4.72 -8.11 11.75
C HIS A 289 -6.11 -8.62 12.19
N VAL A 290 -6.61 -8.10 13.30
CA VAL A 290 -7.93 -8.48 13.85
C VAL A 290 -9.04 -8.46 12.79
N LYS A 291 -9.07 -7.46 11.90
CA LYS A 291 -10.09 -7.29 10.85
C LYS A 291 -9.72 -7.85 9.47
N ALA A 292 -8.46 -8.28 9.26
CA ALA A 292 -7.96 -8.75 7.96
C ALA A 292 -6.81 -9.73 8.14
N ALA A 293 -7.02 -10.98 7.81
CA ALA A 293 -6.03 -12.03 7.98
C ALA A 293 -6.13 -13.07 6.86
N GLY A 294 -5.15 -13.96 6.80
CA GLY A 294 -5.14 -15.06 5.83
C GLY A 294 -4.24 -16.20 6.25
N CYS A 295 -4.46 -17.35 5.63
CA CYS A 295 -3.66 -18.56 5.87
C CYS A 295 -3.56 -19.40 4.60
N THR A 296 -2.72 -20.43 4.66
CA THR A 296 -2.66 -21.49 3.64
C THR A 296 -3.07 -22.82 4.31
N ILE A 297 -3.96 -23.55 3.67
CA ILE A 297 -4.53 -24.80 4.21
C ILE A 297 -4.12 -25.94 3.29
N ALA A 298 -3.46 -26.95 3.84
CA ALA A 298 -3.04 -28.15 3.11
C ALA A 298 -4.23 -29.15 2.99
N ALA A 299 -5.18 -28.85 2.10
CA ALA A 299 -6.35 -29.68 1.82
C ALA A 299 -6.96 -29.29 0.46
N PRO A 300 -7.76 -30.19 -0.16
CA PRO A 300 -8.62 -29.83 -1.29
C PRO A 300 -9.63 -28.74 -0.90
N ILE A 301 -10.06 -27.92 -1.87
CA ILE A 301 -10.82 -26.68 -1.63
C ILE A 301 -12.12 -26.91 -0.84
N ASP A 302 -12.88 -27.97 -1.13
CA ASP A 302 -14.11 -28.25 -0.40
C ASP A 302 -13.83 -28.63 1.06
N LYS A 303 -12.76 -29.39 1.30
CA LYS A 303 -12.36 -29.75 2.66
C LYS A 303 -11.83 -28.53 3.43
N ALA A 304 -11.02 -27.69 2.80
CA ALA A 304 -10.54 -26.43 3.39
C ALA A 304 -11.71 -25.52 3.77
N LYS A 305 -12.73 -25.41 2.89
CA LYS A 305 -13.96 -24.66 3.16
C LYS A 305 -14.71 -25.20 4.38
N GLU A 306 -14.93 -26.53 4.48
CA GLU A 306 -15.55 -27.15 5.65
C GLU A 306 -14.78 -26.83 6.95
N MET A 307 -13.46 -26.99 6.94
CA MET A 307 -12.61 -26.68 8.09
C MET A 307 -12.72 -25.22 8.52
N VAL A 308 -12.69 -24.29 7.58
CA VAL A 308 -12.81 -22.85 7.83
C VAL A 308 -14.19 -22.53 8.42
N LEU A 309 -15.27 -23.02 7.82
CA LEU A 309 -16.62 -22.76 8.30
C LEU A 309 -16.85 -23.32 9.70
N ALA A 310 -16.32 -24.51 10.01
CA ALA A 310 -16.41 -25.09 11.36
C ALA A 310 -15.68 -24.27 12.43
N GLU A 311 -14.57 -23.58 12.08
CA GLU A 311 -13.88 -22.69 13.01
C GLU A 311 -14.57 -21.32 13.11
N ILE A 312 -15.18 -20.84 12.02
CA ILE A 312 -15.98 -19.59 12.04
C ILE A 312 -17.22 -19.78 12.92
N GLU A 313 -17.91 -20.91 12.85
CA GLU A 313 -19.10 -21.21 13.68
C GLU A 313 -18.82 -21.03 15.18
N LYS A 314 -17.62 -21.40 15.65
CA LYS A 314 -17.24 -21.29 17.06
C LYS A 314 -17.01 -19.85 17.53
N MET A 315 -16.87 -18.89 16.61
CA MET A 315 -16.61 -17.49 16.93
C MET A 315 -17.82 -16.56 16.68
N LEU A 316 -18.94 -17.12 16.16
CA LEU A 316 -20.21 -16.41 15.98
C LEU A 316 -21.01 -16.33 17.27
#